data_96d8d3d620bfb6196c794e1f8df0e720
#
_entry.id   96d8d3d620bfb6196c794e1f8df0e720
#
_cell.length_a   1.000
_cell.length_b   1.000
_cell.length_c   1.000
_cell.angle_alpha   90.00
_cell.angle_beta   90.00
_cell.angle_gamma   90.00
#
_symmetry.space_group_name_H-M   'P 1'
#
loop_
_entity.id
_entity.type
_entity.pdbx_description
1 polymer ?
#
loop_
_entity_poly.entity_id
_entity_poly.type
_entity_poly.pdbx_seq_one_letter_code
_entity_poly.pdbx_strand_id
1 'polypeptide(L)'
;MTVRLQTADGGYGEMLLTAIPDFKDQRLDLVTPERGGWPPERGEVVIERSSLQLQPLTEGQALTIQTADGKTHPLKVIGISHEVGAAPAFYAGRVSGHVTPDTLRDLGYDTTFDELRIRVADASLDKAGVQVVADQVKAKLERAGVTVFGSYVPIPGRHPANDLLQGFFLVLGFIGALALVVSGFLVVNTVSAILAQQTRQIGIMKAIGARNGQIAGLYLGLVLAYALMALAVALPLGVVGAYGFASFTAGLANFDIDTVFVPPNVLAIEIAVGLIVPLLAALVPITRGVRITVREALASTGISDRFGHGRLDRFLRDIRGLPRPTLLSLRNTFRRKGRLGLTLAALGLGGAIFMSVFAVRASLVQTLDDSLAYFSYDVQVELASTARTSVLTEEALQVPGVEAAEPWRFASTEVVHGDAAEGQSVFAFGLPFGAKSVKPTMQEGRWLLPDDGN
;
A
#
# COMPACT_ATOMS: atom_id res chain seq x y z
N MET A 1 0.65 0.34 28.84
CA MET A 1 -0.53 0.34 29.74
C MET A 1 -1.72 0.95 29.02
N THR A 2 -2.85 0.24 28.93
CA THR A 2 -4.05 0.79 28.27
C THR A 2 -5.00 1.36 29.34
N VAL A 3 -5.47 2.58 29.12
CA VAL A 3 -6.44 3.29 29.95
C VAL A 3 -7.58 3.82 29.08
N ARG A 4 -8.70 4.22 29.69
CA ARG A 4 -9.81 4.85 28.95
C ARG A 4 -9.64 6.37 28.97
N LEU A 5 -9.64 6.98 27.79
CA LEU A 5 -9.58 8.43 27.62
C LEU A 5 -10.98 8.97 27.39
N GLN A 6 -11.41 9.95 28.16
CA GLN A 6 -12.67 10.64 27.93
C GLN A 6 -12.57 11.47 26.65
N THR A 7 -13.49 11.22 25.73
CA THR A 7 -13.59 11.92 24.45
C THR A 7 -14.41 13.21 24.57
N ALA A 8 -14.29 14.10 23.61
CA ALA A 8 -14.95 15.40 23.62
C ALA A 8 -16.50 15.32 23.62
N ASP A 9 -17.05 14.23 23.12
CA ASP A 9 -18.49 13.91 23.10
C ASP A 9 -18.99 13.24 24.41
N GLY A 10 -18.12 13.10 25.40
CA GLY A 10 -18.42 12.48 26.70
C GLY A 10 -18.33 10.95 26.71
N GLY A 11 -17.99 10.33 25.58
CA GLY A 11 -17.68 8.91 25.50
C GLY A 11 -16.29 8.58 26.05
N TYR A 12 -15.87 7.33 25.84
CA TYR A 12 -14.52 6.87 26.19
C TYR A 12 -13.87 6.20 24.98
N GLY A 13 -12.62 6.58 24.69
CA GLY A 13 -11.72 5.90 23.76
C GLY A 13 -10.59 5.19 24.51
N GLU A 14 -9.83 4.39 23.79
CA GLU A 14 -8.63 3.76 24.35
C GLU A 14 -7.43 4.68 24.22
N MET A 15 -6.58 4.67 25.26
CA MET A 15 -5.29 5.35 25.27
C MET A 15 -4.21 4.41 25.79
N LEU A 16 -3.14 4.27 25.02
CA LEU A 16 -1.92 3.56 25.42
C LEU A 16 -0.97 4.56 26.08
N LEU A 17 -0.68 4.37 27.36
CA LEU A 17 0.35 5.11 28.08
C LEU A 17 1.62 4.28 28.17
N THR A 18 2.70 4.78 27.65
CA THR A 18 4.03 4.18 27.72
C THR A 18 4.91 5.00 28.67
N ALA A 19 5.43 4.37 29.71
CA ALA A 19 6.36 5.03 30.63
C ALA A 19 7.79 4.94 30.09
N ILE A 20 8.46 6.09 30.00
CA ILE A 20 9.86 6.17 29.62
C ILE A 20 10.66 6.54 30.86
N PRO A 21 11.61 5.67 31.31
CA PRO A 21 12.38 5.90 32.54
C PRO A 21 13.23 7.15 32.50
N ASP A 22 13.88 7.40 31.37
CA ASP A 22 14.70 8.57 31.13
C ASP A 22 14.52 9.09 29.70
N PHE A 23 13.81 10.20 29.56
CA PHE A 23 13.59 10.87 28.28
C PHE A 23 14.85 11.51 27.69
N LYS A 24 15.94 11.63 28.43
CA LYS A 24 17.20 12.21 27.98
C LYS A 24 18.23 11.16 27.53
N ASP A 25 18.17 9.94 28.07
CA ASP A 25 19.07 8.82 27.68
C ASP A 25 18.27 7.69 27.03
N GLN A 26 17.54 7.98 25.97
CA GLN A 26 16.87 6.98 25.15
C GLN A 26 17.86 6.41 24.14
N ARG A 27 17.97 5.09 24.06
CA ARG A 27 18.90 4.36 23.16
C ARG A 27 18.19 3.45 22.15
N LEU A 28 16.95 3.11 22.44
CA LEU A 28 16.10 2.23 21.65
C LEU A 28 14.72 2.87 21.53
N ASP A 29 14.07 2.72 20.38
CA ASP A 29 12.75 3.25 20.09
C ASP A 29 12.61 4.73 20.52
N LEU A 30 13.37 5.55 19.82
CA LEU A 30 13.49 6.96 20.18
C LEU A 30 12.16 7.69 20.01
N VAL A 31 11.68 8.26 21.10
CA VAL A 31 10.58 9.23 21.10
C VAL A 31 11.19 10.62 21.09
N THR A 32 10.89 11.39 20.07
CA THR A 32 11.44 12.74 19.87
C THR A 32 10.37 13.81 20.07
N PRO A 33 10.69 14.97 20.65
CA PRO A 33 9.76 16.09 20.73
C PRO A 33 9.53 16.67 19.33
N GLU A 34 8.26 16.94 18.99
CA GLU A 34 7.89 17.64 17.77
C GLU A 34 7.50 19.10 18.07
N ARG A 35 6.71 19.31 19.12
CA ARG A 35 6.33 20.65 19.59
C ARG A 35 5.91 20.64 21.04
N GLY A 36 5.91 21.80 21.68
CA GLY A 36 5.49 22.00 23.08
C GLY A 36 6.56 21.64 24.10
N GLY A 37 6.14 21.30 25.32
CA GLY A 37 7.01 20.98 26.44
C GLY A 37 7.64 19.59 26.32
N TRP A 38 8.88 19.46 26.80
CA TRP A 38 9.63 18.21 26.84
C TRP A 38 10.78 18.28 27.85
N PRO A 39 11.08 17.25 28.61
CA PRO A 39 10.30 16.02 28.83
C PRO A 39 9.06 16.26 29.69
N PRO A 40 8.09 15.31 29.73
CA PRO A 40 6.97 15.43 30.66
C PRO A 40 7.42 15.26 32.11
N GLU A 41 6.76 16.00 32.99
CA GLU A 41 6.92 15.85 34.43
C GLU A 41 5.80 14.96 34.99
N ARG A 42 5.79 14.79 36.32
CA ARG A 42 4.77 14.02 37.05
C ARG A 42 3.37 14.62 36.84
N GLY A 43 2.42 13.80 36.36
CA GLY A 43 1.05 14.25 36.02
C GLY A 43 0.91 14.87 34.64
N GLU A 44 1.99 14.85 33.86
CA GLU A 44 2.01 15.37 32.49
C GLU A 44 2.16 14.22 31.48
N VAL A 45 1.69 14.47 30.26
CA VAL A 45 1.76 13.53 29.13
C VAL A 45 2.18 14.25 27.85
N VAL A 46 3.00 13.61 27.04
CA VAL A 46 3.25 13.99 25.65
C VAL A 46 2.52 13.01 24.74
N ILE A 47 1.80 13.54 23.78
CA ILE A 47 0.94 12.76 22.87
C ILE A 47 1.69 12.45 21.59
N GLU A 48 1.61 11.23 21.15
CA GLU A 48 2.16 10.83 19.84
C GLU A 48 1.35 11.49 18.71
N ARG A 49 2.02 12.10 17.73
CA ARG A 49 1.40 12.99 16.72
C ARG A 49 0.31 12.32 15.89
N SER A 50 0.42 11.02 15.57
CA SER A 50 -0.60 10.30 14.80
C SER A 50 -1.93 10.21 15.55
N SER A 51 -1.89 10.28 16.88
CA SER A 51 -3.06 10.27 17.75
C SER A 51 -3.99 11.48 17.54
N LEU A 52 -3.45 12.60 17.05
CA LEU A 52 -4.22 13.80 16.74
C LEU A 52 -5.22 13.59 15.60
N GLN A 53 -5.05 12.56 14.78
CA GLN A 53 -6.01 12.17 13.74
C GLN A 53 -7.27 11.53 14.33
N LEU A 54 -7.15 10.81 15.45
CA LEU A 54 -8.28 10.20 16.15
C LEU A 54 -8.97 11.19 17.08
N GLN A 55 -8.19 11.94 17.83
CA GLN A 55 -8.70 12.92 18.78
C GLN A 55 -7.84 14.19 18.71
N PRO A 56 -8.40 15.31 18.28
CA PRO A 56 -7.68 16.57 18.25
C PRO A 56 -7.40 17.04 19.67
N LEU A 57 -6.13 16.93 20.08
CA LEU A 57 -5.64 17.33 21.39
C LEU A 57 -4.71 18.53 21.24
N THR A 58 -4.75 19.43 22.22
CA THR A 58 -3.93 20.64 22.22
C THR A 58 -3.03 20.73 23.44
N GLU A 59 -1.89 21.39 23.29
CA GLU A 59 -0.99 21.69 24.39
C GLU A 59 -1.69 22.51 25.46
N GLY A 60 -1.45 22.19 26.74
CA GLY A 60 -2.09 22.80 27.90
C GLY A 60 -3.46 22.20 28.25
N GLN A 61 -4.03 21.35 27.40
CA GLN A 61 -5.30 20.70 27.66
C GLN A 61 -5.17 19.67 28.80
N ALA A 62 -6.15 19.64 29.69
CA ALA A 62 -6.29 18.56 30.68
C ALA A 62 -7.10 17.42 30.04
N LEU A 63 -6.54 16.24 30.07
CA LEU A 63 -7.21 14.99 29.71
C LEU A 63 -7.79 14.34 30.95
N THR A 64 -8.98 13.78 30.85
CA THR A 64 -9.53 12.89 31.89
C THR A 64 -9.34 11.46 31.42
N ILE A 65 -8.54 10.71 32.17
CA ILE A 65 -8.37 9.27 31.95
C ILE A 65 -9.08 8.49 33.04
N GLN A 66 -9.57 7.31 32.71
CA GLN A 66 -10.16 6.36 33.65
C GLN A 66 -9.29 5.11 33.72
N THR A 67 -8.84 4.77 34.89
CA THR A 67 -8.05 3.58 35.17
C THR A 67 -8.96 2.34 35.34
N ALA A 68 -8.36 1.14 35.32
CA ALA A 68 -9.10 -0.12 35.37
C ALA A 68 -9.95 -0.28 36.67
N ASP A 69 -9.58 0.41 37.75
CA ASP A 69 -10.36 0.45 39.02
C ASP A 69 -11.54 1.44 38.96
N GLY A 70 -11.78 2.06 37.79
CA GLY A 70 -12.88 3.00 37.55
C GLY A 70 -12.64 4.43 38.01
N LYS A 71 -11.48 4.73 38.62
CA LYS A 71 -11.13 6.08 39.04
C LYS A 71 -10.73 6.94 37.88
N THR A 72 -11.03 8.22 37.98
CA THR A 72 -10.66 9.22 36.99
C THR A 72 -9.49 10.06 37.49
N HIS A 73 -8.54 10.28 36.59
CA HIS A 73 -7.34 11.08 36.87
C HIS A 73 -7.13 12.14 35.75
N PRO A 74 -6.78 13.37 36.09
CA PRO A 74 -6.40 14.36 35.13
C PRO A 74 -4.94 14.15 34.71
N LEU A 75 -4.66 14.25 33.40
CA LEU A 75 -3.32 14.37 32.85
C LEU A 75 -3.24 15.63 32.01
N LYS A 76 -2.15 16.38 32.14
CA LYS A 76 -1.95 17.60 31.35
C LYS A 76 -1.12 17.30 30.11
N VAL A 77 -1.64 17.61 28.93
CA VAL A 77 -0.88 17.54 27.68
C VAL A 77 0.12 18.69 27.65
N ILE A 78 1.39 18.39 27.60
CA ILE A 78 2.42 19.44 27.55
C ILE A 78 3.05 19.59 26.16
N GLY A 79 2.98 18.58 25.33
CA GLY A 79 3.60 18.59 24.01
C GLY A 79 3.17 17.40 23.16
N ILE A 80 3.63 17.45 21.94
CA ILE A 80 3.47 16.40 20.93
C ILE A 80 4.82 15.77 20.66
N SER A 81 4.85 14.45 20.62
CA SER A 81 6.02 13.65 20.33
C SER A 81 5.85 12.86 19.02
N HIS A 82 6.96 12.39 18.51
CA HIS A 82 7.00 11.48 17.37
C HIS A 82 7.82 10.24 17.71
N GLU A 83 7.23 9.08 17.46
CA GLU A 83 7.86 7.77 17.58
C GLU A 83 7.73 7.04 16.23
N VAL A 84 8.86 6.90 15.50
CA VAL A 84 8.87 6.29 14.15
C VAL A 84 8.41 4.84 14.17
N GLY A 85 8.65 4.11 15.27
CA GLY A 85 8.26 2.71 15.44
C GLY A 85 6.80 2.50 15.85
N ALA A 86 6.10 3.56 16.25
CA ALA A 86 4.71 3.44 16.68
C ALA A 86 3.76 3.16 15.52
N ALA A 87 2.85 2.20 15.71
CA ALA A 87 1.77 2.01 14.75
C ALA A 87 0.90 3.27 14.69
N PRO A 88 0.58 3.79 13.48
CA PRO A 88 -0.28 4.96 13.35
C PRO A 88 -1.59 4.79 14.10
N ALA A 89 -2.01 5.84 14.81
CA ALA A 89 -3.16 5.77 15.73
C ALA A 89 -4.46 5.35 15.02
N PHE A 90 -4.68 5.80 13.77
CA PHE A 90 -5.86 5.41 12.99
C PHE A 90 -5.91 3.90 12.71
N TYR A 91 -4.74 3.23 12.60
CA TYR A 91 -4.63 1.79 12.41
C TYR A 91 -4.73 1.05 13.73
N ALA A 92 -4.10 1.59 14.78
CA ALA A 92 -4.15 1.02 16.13
C ALA A 92 -5.52 1.21 16.83
N GLY A 93 -6.35 2.15 16.34
CA GLY A 93 -7.66 2.48 16.92
C GLY A 93 -7.59 3.17 18.29
N ARG A 94 -6.41 3.60 18.73
CA ARG A 94 -6.18 4.16 20.06
C ARG A 94 -5.22 5.34 20.04
N VAL A 95 -5.38 6.24 21.03
CA VAL A 95 -4.46 7.35 21.29
C VAL A 95 -3.22 6.80 22.00
N SER A 96 -2.03 7.28 21.63
CA SER A 96 -0.77 6.91 22.29
C SER A 96 -0.15 8.14 22.97
N GLY A 97 0.39 7.95 24.18
CA GLY A 97 1.06 9.00 24.91
C GLY A 97 2.19 8.46 25.78
N HIS A 98 3.16 9.33 26.06
CA HIS A 98 4.35 8.99 26.85
C HIS A 98 4.34 9.76 28.17
N VAL A 99 4.62 9.06 29.25
CA VAL A 99 4.60 9.58 30.62
C VAL A 99 5.84 9.15 31.37
N THR A 100 6.06 9.71 32.56
CA THR A 100 7.10 9.23 33.48
C THR A 100 6.61 8.03 34.30
N PRO A 101 7.50 7.16 34.81
CA PRO A 101 7.13 6.09 35.72
C PRO A 101 6.41 6.60 36.98
N ASP A 102 6.73 7.81 37.45
CA ASP A 102 6.05 8.41 38.63
C ASP A 102 4.60 8.74 38.28
N THR A 103 4.28 9.19 37.09
CA THR A 103 2.91 9.39 36.63
C THR A 103 2.12 8.07 36.63
N LEU A 104 2.70 6.97 36.13
CA LEU A 104 2.04 5.66 36.20
C LEU A 104 1.78 5.19 37.62
N ARG A 105 2.71 5.45 38.55
CA ARG A 105 2.54 5.11 39.97
C ARG A 105 1.38 5.86 40.60
N ASP A 106 1.19 7.14 40.24
CA ASP A 106 0.05 7.94 40.72
C ASP A 106 -1.29 7.46 40.19
N LEU A 107 -1.28 6.85 39.01
CA LEU A 107 -2.43 6.20 38.40
C LEU A 107 -2.74 4.83 39.02
N GLY A 108 -1.95 4.39 40.00
CA GLY A 108 -2.15 3.13 40.73
C GLY A 108 -1.59 1.90 40.02
N TYR A 109 -0.75 2.09 39.00
CA TYR A 109 -0.12 0.99 38.29
C TYR A 109 1.27 0.66 38.83
N ASP A 110 1.61 -0.61 38.75
CA ASP A 110 2.96 -1.06 39.05
C ASP A 110 3.95 -0.47 38.04
N THR A 111 5.12 -0.15 38.50
CA THR A 111 6.24 0.35 37.69
C THR A 111 7.24 -0.76 37.32
N THR A 112 6.85 -2.02 37.49
CA THR A 112 7.63 -3.15 36.96
C THR A 112 7.55 -3.19 35.42
N PHE A 113 8.64 -3.58 34.81
CA PHE A 113 8.71 -3.69 33.34
C PHE A 113 8.27 -5.08 32.91
N ASP A 114 7.44 -5.14 31.88
CA ASP A 114 6.89 -6.36 31.31
C ASP A 114 7.45 -6.67 29.90
N GLU A 115 8.24 -5.77 29.33
CA GLU A 115 8.85 -5.90 28.01
C GLU A 115 10.35 -5.57 28.06
N LEU A 116 11.17 -6.40 27.41
CA LEU A 116 12.61 -6.19 27.26
C LEU A 116 12.96 -6.04 25.76
N ARG A 117 13.37 -4.85 25.35
CA ARG A 117 13.84 -4.56 24.00
C ARG A 117 15.36 -4.68 23.94
N ILE A 118 15.87 -5.39 22.93
CA ILE A 118 17.29 -5.73 22.80
C ILE A 118 17.81 -5.26 21.44
N ARG A 119 18.95 -4.61 21.45
CA ARG A 119 19.74 -4.34 20.24
C ARG A 119 20.93 -5.27 20.20
N VAL A 120 21.06 -6.03 19.12
CA VAL A 120 22.19 -6.94 18.92
C VAL A 120 23.41 -6.13 18.47
N ALA A 121 24.60 -6.47 19.01
CA ALA A 121 25.82 -5.72 18.75
C ALA A 121 26.32 -5.86 17.29
N ASP A 122 26.12 -7.04 16.69
CA ASP A 122 26.49 -7.30 15.30
C ASP A 122 25.31 -6.99 14.38
N ALA A 123 25.39 -5.84 13.72
CA ALA A 123 24.37 -5.37 12.77
C ALA A 123 24.34 -6.14 11.44
N SER A 124 25.30 -7.04 11.19
CA SER A 124 25.36 -7.84 9.97
C SER A 124 24.58 -9.15 10.05
N LEU A 125 24.06 -9.51 11.24
CA LEU A 125 23.27 -10.71 11.43
C LEU A 125 21.94 -10.62 10.67
N ASP A 126 21.61 -11.69 10.00
CA ASP A 126 20.27 -11.91 9.45
C ASP A 126 19.25 -12.27 10.56
N LYS A 127 18.00 -12.51 10.18
CA LYS A 127 16.95 -12.88 11.14
C LYS A 127 17.32 -14.14 11.94
N ALA A 128 17.91 -15.14 11.31
CA ALA A 128 18.29 -16.37 11.97
C ALA A 128 19.38 -16.15 13.02
N GLY A 129 20.41 -15.35 12.68
CA GLY A 129 21.46 -14.99 13.62
C GLY A 129 20.94 -14.17 14.81
N VAL A 130 20.00 -13.25 14.59
CA VAL A 130 19.35 -12.48 15.67
C VAL A 130 18.47 -13.39 16.54
N GLN A 131 17.79 -14.39 15.95
CA GLN A 131 17.00 -15.37 16.69
C GLN A 131 17.86 -16.17 17.66
N VAL A 132 19.03 -16.64 17.24
CA VAL A 132 19.96 -17.34 18.14
C VAL A 132 20.33 -16.49 19.37
N VAL A 133 20.54 -15.18 19.18
CA VAL A 133 20.82 -14.27 20.31
C VAL A 133 19.60 -14.14 21.20
N ALA A 134 18.40 -14.00 20.62
CA ALA A 134 17.14 -13.91 21.37
C ALA A 134 16.91 -15.17 22.24
N ASP A 135 17.16 -16.37 21.69
CA ASP A 135 17.02 -17.63 22.41
C ASP A 135 18.03 -17.77 23.57
N GLN A 136 19.26 -17.28 23.37
CA GLN A 136 20.26 -17.23 24.45
C GLN A 136 19.82 -16.31 25.58
N VAL A 137 19.24 -15.15 25.25
CA VAL A 137 18.71 -14.20 26.25
C VAL A 137 17.52 -14.82 26.98
N LYS A 138 16.56 -15.42 26.26
CA LYS A 138 15.42 -16.13 26.82
C LYS A 138 15.88 -17.19 27.82
N ALA A 139 16.79 -18.08 27.40
CA ALA A 139 17.31 -19.14 28.27
C ALA A 139 18.05 -18.58 29.51
N LYS A 140 18.68 -17.42 29.41
CA LYS A 140 19.34 -16.78 30.53
C LYS A 140 18.33 -16.17 31.52
N LEU A 141 17.28 -15.53 31.03
CA LEU A 141 16.19 -14.97 31.86
C LEU A 141 15.43 -16.09 32.58
N GLU A 142 15.09 -17.17 31.89
CA GLU A 142 14.39 -18.31 32.49
C GLU A 142 15.22 -18.98 33.60
N ARG A 143 16.55 -19.11 33.39
CA ARG A 143 17.46 -19.58 34.44
C ARG A 143 17.52 -18.63 35.64
N ALA A 144 17.28 -17.33 35.43
CA ALA A 144 17.18 -16.33 36.50
C ALA A 144 15.79 -16.31 37.18
N GLY A 145 14.87 -17.20 36.81
CA GLY A 145 13.53 -17.31 37.39
C GLY A 145 12.49 -16.38 36.74
N VAL A 146 12.82 -15.72 35.66
CA VAL A 146 11.88 -14.88 34.89
C VAL A 146 11.14 -15.74 33.87
N THR A 147 9.81 -15.75 33.92
CA THR A 147 9.01 -16.44 32.89
C THR A 147 8.93 -15.59 31.64
N VAL A 148 9.41 -16.12 30.50
CA VAL A 148 9.33 -15.46 29.20
C VAL A 148 8.16 -16.06 28.42
N PHE A 149 7.13 -15.26 28.14
CA PHE A 149 5.94 -15.70 27.41
C PHE A 149 6.17 -15.81 25.90
N GLY A 150 7.10 -15.03 25.33
CA GLY A 150 7.42 -15.08 23.93
C GLY A 150 8.58 -14.13 23.57
N SER A 151 9.17 -14.34 22.40
CA SER A 151 10.14 -13.44 21.80
C SER A 151 9.70 -13.13 20.37
N TYR A 152 9.82 -11.87 19.96
CA TYR A 152 9.56 -11.46 18.59
C TYR A 152 10.82 -10.88 17.97
N VAL A 153 11.26 -11.48 16.86
CA VAL A 153 12.43 -11.03 16.12
C VAL A 153 11.96 -10.49 14.77
N PRO A 154 11.95 -9.16 14.57
CA PRO A 154 11.65 -8.58 13.28
C PRO A 154 12.77 -8.88 12.27
N ILE A 155 12.48 -8.78 10.98
CA ILE A 155 13.51 -8.91 9.96
C ILE A 155 14.45 -7.69 10.07
N PRO A 156 15.77 -7.89 10.32
CA PRO A 156 16.71 -6.79 10.47
C PRO A 156 16.71 -5.85 9.27
N GLY A 157 16.75 -4.54 9.53
CA GLY A 157 16.77 -3.51 8.49
C GLY A 157 15.48 -3.38 7.68
N ARG A 158 14.40 -4.05 8.08
CA ARG A 158 13.12 -4.03 7.36
C ARG A 158 12.00 -3.51 8.26
N HIS A 159 11.38 -2.40 7.84
CA HIS A 159 10.25 -1.85 8.57
C HIS A 159 9.00 -2.76 8.43
N PRO A 160 8.15 -2.94 9.46
CA PRO A 160 6.94 -3.75 9.39
C PRO A 160 5.99 -3.39 8.23
N ALA A 161 5.89 -2.09 7.90
CA ALA A 161 5.08 -1.61 6.78
C ALA A 161 5.67 -1.94 5.38
N ASN A 162 6.88 -2.50 5.30
CA ASN A 162 7.56 -2.70 4.02
C ASN A 162 6.78 -3.62 3.06
N ASP A 163 6.16 -4.68 3.58
CA ASP A 163 5.41 -5.63 2.74
C ASP A 163 4.14 -4.99 2.17
N LEU A 164 3.48 -4.15 2.96
CA LEU A 164 2.36 -3.34 2.52
C LEU A 164 2.79 -2.36 1.42
N LEU A 165 3.90 -1.65 1.64
CA LEU A 165 4.45 -0.70 0.66
C LEU A 165 4.88 -1.40 -0.64
N GLN A 166 5.48 -2.59 -0.56
CA GLN A 166 5.82 -3.37 -1.76
C GLN A 166 4.60 -3.76 -2.57
N GLY A 167 3.50 -4.13 -1.93
CA GLY A 167 2.21 -4.36 -2.60
C GLY A 167 1.73 -3.13 -3.37
N PHE A 168 1.77 -1.96 -2.75
CA PHE A 168 1.44 -0.70 -3.42
C PHE A 168 2.36 -0.40 -4.61
N PHE A 169 3.68 -0.56 -4.46
CA PHE A 169 4.62 -0.33 -5.55
C PHE A 169 4.43 -1.29 -6.71
N LEU A 170 4.07 -2.54 -6.45
CA LEU A 170 3.76 -3.51 -7.51
C LEU A 170 2.53 -3.08 -8.31
N VAL A 171 1.45 -2.66 -7.65
CA VAL A 171 0.24 -2.16 -8.31
C VAL A 171 0.53 -0.90 -9.12
N LEU A 172 1.24 0.09 -8.53
CA LEU A 172 1.64 1.31 -9.23
C LEU A 172 2.54 1.02 -10.44
N GLY A 173 3.50 0.10 -10.28
CA GLY A 173 4.38 -0.34 -11.37
C GLY A 173 3.60 -0.98 -12.52
N PHE A 174 2.61 -1.82 -12.20
CA PHE A 174 1.74 -2.42 -13.21
C PHE A 174 0.89 -1.37 -13.96
N ILE A 175 0.30 -0.42 -13.24
CA ILE A 175 -0.46 0.69 -13.84
C ILE A 175 0.48 1.54 -14.72
N GLY A 176 1.68 1.85 -14.25
CA GLY A 176 2.70 2.58 -15.03
C GLY A 176 3.10 1.85 -16.30
N ALA A 177 3.30 0.52 -16.25
CA ALA A 177 3.59 -0.29 -17.42
C ALA A 177 2.45 -0.27 -18.43
N LEU A 178 1.20 -0.41 -17.98
CA LEU A 178 0.03 -0.29 -18.87
C LEU A 178 -0.08 1.11 -19.50
N ALA A 179 0.18 2.17 -18.72
CA ALA A 179 0.20 3.54 -19.26
C ALA A 179 1.26 3.73 -20.35
N LEU A 180 2.45 3.13 -20.15
CA LEU A 180 3.51 3.09 -21.18
C LEU A 180 3.05 2.42 -22.47
N VAL A 181 2.36 1.29 -22.38
CA VAL A 181 1.81 0.56 -23.54
C VAL A 181 0.78 1.43 -24.28
N VAL A 182 -0.14 2.06 -23.54
CA VAL A 182 -1.16 2.97 -24.11
C VAL A 182 -0.48 4.16 -24.80
N SER A 183 0.52 4.75 -24.16
CA SER A 183 1.33 5.83 -24.74
C SER A 183 2.01 5.40 -26.04
N GLY A 184 2.59 4.20 -26.07
CA GLY A 184 3.19 3.62 -27.28
C GLY A 184 2.18 3.51 -28.44
N PHE A 185 0.97 3.03 -28.17
CA PHE A 185 -0.09 2.97 -29.19
C PHE A 185 -0.50 4.37 -29.67
N LEU A 186 -0.55 5.35 -28.78
CA LEU A 186 -0.85 6.73 -29.16
C LEU A 186 0.22 7.31 -30.07
N VAL A 187 1.49 7.09 -29.77
CA VAL A 187 2.62 7.50 -30.63
C VAL A 187 2.54 6.84 -32.02
N VAL A 188 2.33 5.52 -32.05
CA VAL A 188 2.15 4.78 -33.33
C VAL A 188 1.02 5.37 -34.16
N ASN A 189 -0.12 5.64 -33.54
CA ASN A 189 -1.30 6.18 -34.21
C ASN A 189 -1.04 7.61 -34.74
N THR A 190 -0.44 8.47 -33.90
CA THR A 190 -0.13 9.85 -34.26
C THR A 190 0.89 9.94 -35.40
N VAL A 191 1.99 9.21 -35.30
CA VAL A 191 3.02 9.17 -36.32
C VAL A 191 2.47 8.60 -37.62
N SER A 192 1.66 7.55 -37.57
CA SER A 192 0.97 6.99 -38.73
C SER A 192 0.03 8.01 -39.41
N ALA A 193 -0.64 8.85 -38.60
CA ALA A 193 -1.51 9.89 -39.13
C ALA A 193 -0.72 11.00 -39.83
N ILE A 194 0.38 11.47 -39.22
CA ILE A 194 1.30 12.47 -39.82
C ILE A 194 1.86 11.97 -41.12
N LEU A 195 2.40 10.76 -41.16
CA LEU A 195 2.94 10.17 -42.40
C LEU A 195 1.90 10.03 -43.53
N ALA A 196 0.66 9.65 -43.13
CA ALA A 196 -0.43 9.55 -44.13
C ALA A 196 -0.84 10.92 -44.69
N GLN A 197 -0.80 11.99 -43.88
CA GLN A 197 -1.05 13.36 -44.37
C GLN A 197 0.08 13.89 -45.23
N GLN A 198 1.32 13.50 -44.95
CA GLN A 198 2.52 13.98 -45.67
C GLN A 198 2.99 13.03 -46.76
N THR A 199 2.17 12.04 -47.15
CA THR A 199 2.54 11.06 -48.21
C THR A 199 3.02 11.72 -49.49
N ARG A 200 2.33 12.78 -49.95
CA ARG A 200 2.72 13.52 -51.18
C ARG A 200 4.07 14.23 -51.01
N GLN A 201 4.34 14.80 -49.85
CA GLN A 201 5.63 15.46 -49.53
C GLN A 201 6.76 14.44 -49.50
N ILE A 202 6.53 13.24 -48.92
CA ILE A 202 7.49 12.13 -48.98
C ILE A 202 7.78 11.72 -50.43
N GLY A 203 6.75 11.68 -51.28
CA GLY A 203 6.90 11.39 -52.72
C GLY A 203 7.75 12.44 -53.43
N ILE A 204 7.53 13.73 -53.18
CA ILE A 204 8.32 14.83 -53.75
C ILE A 204 9.79 14.75 -53.30
N MET A 205 10.04 14.57 -52.00
CA MET A 205 11.40 14.39 -51.47
C MET A 205 12.14 13.23 -52.17
N LYS A 206 11.47 12.13 -52.41
CA LYS A 206 12.04 10.99 -53.15
C LYS A 206 12.26 11.30 -54.61
N ALA A 207 11.38 12.04 -55.27
CA ALA A 207 11.54 12.43 -56.68
C ALA A 207 12.78 13.30 -56.91
N ILE A 208 13.16 14.12 -55.92
CA ILE A 208 14.40 14.93 -55.95
C ILE A 208 15.63 14.18 -55.38
N GLY A 209 15.50 12.87 -55.10
CA GLY A 209 16.63 11.99 -54.75
C GLY A 209 16.85 11.69 -53.27
N ALA A 210 15.91 12.05 -52.37
CA ALA A 210 16.05 11.70 -50.95
C ALA A 210 15.96 10.19 -50.74
N ARG A 211 16.88 9.64 -49.93
CA ARG A 211 16.92 8.23 -49.56
C ARG A 211 15.97 7.93 -48.41
N ASN A 212 15.45 6.70 -48.34
CA ASN A 212 14.54 6.27 -47.23
C ASN A 212 15.11 6.54 -45.86
N GLY A 213 16.42 6.33 -45.65
CA GLY A 213 17.08 6.59 -44.37
C GLY A 213 17.10 8.07 -43.96
N GLN A 214 17.28 8.98 -44.94
CA GLN A 214 17.25 10.42 -44.70
C GLN A 214 15.85 10.91 -44.27
N ILE A 215 14.83 10.41 -45.00
CA ILE A 215 13.43 10.73 -44.65
C ILE A 215 13.05 10.11 -43.27
N ALA A 216 13.47 8.87 -43.03
CA ALA A 216 13.24 8.24 -41.71
C ALA A 216 13.93 9.01 -40.59
N GLY A 217 15.19 9.44 -40.82
CA GLY A 217 15.93 10.27 -39.84
C GLY A 217 15.23 11.60 -39.50
N LEU A 218 14.63 12.25 -40.52
CA LEU A 218 13.86 13.48 -40.31
C LEU A 218 12.65 13.26 -39.41
N TYR A 219 11.87 12.19 -39.65
CA TYR A 219 10.71 11.88 -38.79
C TYR A 219 11.11 11.37 -37.41
N LEU A 220 12.20 10.60 -37.29
CA LEU A 220 12.73 10.22 -35.98
C LEU A 220 13.23 11.44 -35.19
N GLY A 221 13.88 12.40 -35.86
CA GLY A 221 14.27 13.68 -35.28
C GLY A 221 13.08 14.48 -34.78
N LEU A 222 11.97 14.48 -35.52
CA LEU A 222 10.71 15.10 -35.08
C LEU A 222 10.13 14.42 -33.86
N VAL A 223 10.11 13.09 -33.80
CA VAL A 223 9.65 12.32 -32.62
C VAL A 223 10.56 12.57 -31.43
N LEU A 224 11.90 12.64 -31.66
CA LEU A 224 12.84 12.97 -30.58
C LEU A 224 12.59 14.37 -30.05
N ALA A 225 12.33 15.37 -30.89
CA ALA A 225 12.02 16.72 -30.44
C ALA A 225 10.74 16.75 -29.57
N TYR A 226 9.70 16.03 -30.00
CA TYR A 226 8.48 15.90 -29.15
C TYR A 226 8.74 15.16 -27.86
N ALA A 227 9.55 14.11 -27.87
CA ALA A 227 9.90 13.38 -26.66
C ALA A 227 10.68 14.26 -25.66
N LEU A 228 11.62 15.08 -26.16
CA LEU A 228 12.37 16.03 -25.31
C LEU A 228 11.45 17.11 -24.71
N MET A 229 10.54 17.68 -25.50
CA MET A 229 9.57 18.64 -24.99
C MET A 229 8.61 18.00 -23.97
N ALA A 230 8.18 16.78 -24.22
CA ALA A 230 7.34 16.04 -23.28
C ALA A 230 8.08 15.76 -21.96
N LEU A 231 9.35 15.34 -22.02
CA LEU A 231 10.19 15.13 -20.84
C LEU A 231 10.41 16.40 -20.04
N ALA A 232 10.61 17.55 -20.70
CA ALA A 232 10.79 18.83 -20.01
C ALA A 232 9.57 19.20 -19.14
N VAL A 233 8.39 18.70 -19.48
CA VAL A 233 7.16 18.89 -18.69
C VAL A 233 6.92 17.71 -17.75
N ALA A 234 7.14 16.49 -18.21
CA ALA A 234 6.83 15.27 -17.46
C ALA A 234 7.73 15.09 -16.23
N LEU A 235 9.04 15.40 -16.34
CA LEU A 235 9.96 15.23 -15.20
C LEU A 235 9.60 16.12 -14.00
N PRO A 236 9.40 17.45 -14.15
CA PRO A 236 8.98 18.26 -13.00
C PRO A 236 7.64 17.82 -12.41
N LEU A 237 6.65 17.51 -13.26
CA LEU A 237 5.35 17.03 -12.80
C LEU A 237 5.45 15.66 -12.12
N GLY A 238 6.32 14.78 -12.62
CA GLY A 238 6.60 13.48 -12.03
C GLY A 238 7.20 13.62 -10.63
N VAL A 239 8.18 14.50 -10.44
CA VAL A 239 8.79 14.79 -9.14
C VAL A 239 7.75 15.35 -8.16
N VAL A 240 6.95 16.33 -8.59
CA VAL A 240 5.89 16.90 -7.75
C VAL A 240 4.84 15.83 -7.37
N GLY A 241 4.43 15.02 -8.34
CA GLY A 241 3.48 13.93 -8.11
C GLY A 241 4.03 12.85 -7.17
N ALA A 242 5.29 12.46 -7.37
CA ALA A 242 5.98 11.50 -6.51
C ALA A 242 6.10 12.03 -5.07
N TYR A 243 6.48 13.29 -4.90
CA TYR A 243 6.52 13.93 -3.58
C TYR A 243 5.15 13.99 -2.91
N GLY A 244 4.12 14.41 -3.65
CA GLY A 244 2.75 14.45 -3.13
C GLY A 244 2.26 13.07 -2.68
N PHE A 245 2.54 12.03 -3.48
CA PHE A 245 2.20 10.66 -3.12
C PHE A 245 3.02 10.15 -1.93
N ALA A 246 4.33 10.42 -1.92
CA ALA A 246 5.20 10.06 -0.81
C ALA A 246 4.77 10.74 0.49
N SER A 247 4.47 12.05 0.47
CA SER A 247 3.98 12.80 1.64
C SER A 247 2.64 12.25 2.15
N PHE A 248 1.72 11.90 1.25
CA PHE A 248 0.46 11.26 1.63
C PHE A 248 0.70 9.91 2.31
N THR A 249 1.55 9.07 1.73
CA THR A 249 1.88 7.75 2.28
C THR A 249 2.63 7.85 3.61
N ALA A 250 3.55 8.80 3.71
CA ALA A 250 4.29 9.10 4.92
C ALA A 250 3.36 9.53 6.06
N GLY A 251 2.40 10.40 5.78
CA GLY A 251 1.37 10.79 6.75
C GLY A 251 0.51 9.61 7.21
N LEU A 252 0.16 8.68 6.32
CA LEU A 252 -0.55 7.46 6.69
C LEU A 252 0.29 6.51 7.54
N ALA A 253 1.57 6.38 7.24
CA ALA A 253 2.48 5.45 7.92
C ALA A 253 3.26 6.09 9.08
N ASN A 254 2.96 7.35 9.40
CA ASN A 254 3.61 8.13 10.46
C ASN A 254 5.12 8.31 10.27
N PHE A 255 5.58 8.48 9.01
CA PHE A 255 6.98 8.79 8.69
C PHE A 255 7.19 10.27 8.47
N ASP A 256 8.46 10.70 8.57
CA ASP A 256 8.92 12.00 8.10
C ASP A 256 9.64 11.88 6.75
N ILE A 257 9.39 12.84 5.86
CA ILE A 257 10.15 12.99 4.62
C ILE A 257 11.05 14.21 4.79
N ASP A 258 12.29 13.97 5.19
CA ASP A 258 13.25 15.05 5.44
C ASP A 258 13.75 15.70 4.15
N THR A 259 13.81 14.96 3.06
CA THR A 259 14.34 15.46 1.78
C THR A 259 13.61 14.89 0.58
N VAL A 260 13.35 15.76 -0.40
CA VAL A 260 12.89 15.36 -1.73
C VAL A 260 14.10 15.01 -2.58
N PHE A 261 14.65 13.83 -2.37
CA PHE A 261 15.77 13.35 -3.15
C PHE A 261 15.32 12.32 -4.18
N VAL A 262 15.45 12.66 -5.47
CA VAL A 262 15.28 11.69 -6.56
C VAL A 262 16.64 11.09 -6.89
N PRO A 263 16.86 9.80 -6.68
CA PRO A 263 18.15 9.17 -6.99
C PRO A 263 18.51 9.36 -8.46
N PRO A 264 19.78 9.71 -8.79
CA PRO A 264 20.20 9.96 -10.19
C PRO A 264 19.97 8.78 -11.14
N ASN A 265 20.05 7.55 -10.65
CA ASN A 265 19.75 6.35 -11.42
C ASN A 265 18.26 6.26 -11.80
N VAL A 266 17.35 6.68 -10.93
CA VAL A 266 15.90 6.71 -11.22
C VAL A 266 15.63 7.77 -12.30
N LEU A 267 16.18 8.96 -12.14
CA LEU A 267 16.06 10.03 -13.12
C LEU A 267 16.63 9.59 -14.49
N ALA A 268 17.76 8.90 -14.51
CA ALA A 268 18.35 8.37 -15.74
C ALA A 268 17.44 7.32 -16.42
N ILE A 269 16.80 6.44 -15.63
CA ILE A 269 15.84 5.47 -16.15
C ILE A 269 14.60 6.17 -16.73
N GLU A 270 14.05 7.17 -16.03
CA GLU A 270 12.90 7.95 -16.51
C GLU A 270 13.19 8.64 -17.85
N ILE A 271 14.36 9.30 -17.94
CA ILE A 271 14.81 9.93 -19.18
C ILE A 271 14.98 8.88 -20.29
N ALA A 272 15.65 7.78 -19.99
CA ALA A 272 15.89 6.72 -20.97
C ALA A 272 14.56 6.12 -21.48
N VAL A 273 13.63 5.79 -20.61
CA VAL A 273 12.31 5.27 -20.98
C VAL A 273 11.51 6.31 -21.77
N GLY A 274 11.50 7.57 -21.32
CA GLY A 274 10.80 8.67 -21.97
C GLY A 274 11.31 8.98 -23.40
N LEU A 275 12.59 8.68 -23.70
CA LEU A 275 13.15 8.82 -25.05
C LEU A 275 13.02 7.55 -25.89
N ILE A 276 13.38 6.40 -25.31
CA ILE A 276 13.49 5.13 -26.05
C ILE A 276 12.09 4.63 -26.46
N VAL A 277 11.10 4.68 -25.57
CA VAL A 277 9.78 4.12 -25.86
C VAL A 277 9.08 4.82 -27.04
N PRO A 278 9.00 6.16 -27.11
CA PRO A 278 8.42 6.84 -28.26
C PRO A 278 9.19 6.59 -29.56
N LEU A 279 10.53 6.55 -29.51
CA LEU A 279 11.36 6.27 -30.69
C LEU A 279 11.13 4.85 -31.21
N LEU A 280 11.12 3.85 -30.37
CA LEU A 280 10.81 2.47 -30.70
C LEU A 280 9.39 2.31 -31.27
N ALA A 281 8.41 2.94 -30.61
CA ALA A 281 7.03 2.93 -31.09
C ALA A 281 6.88 3.57 -32.48
N ALA A 282 7.60 4.66 -32.74
CA ALA A 282 7.58 5.37 -34.01
C ALA A 282 8.30 4.62 -35.13
N LEU A 283 9.24 3.72 -34.82
CA LEU A 283 10.09 3.06 -35.81
C LEU A 283 9.27 2.26 -36.84
N VAL A 284 8.27 1.51 -36.38
CA VAL A 284 7.41 0.68 -37.23
C VAL A 284 6.61 1.52 -38.24
N PRO A 285 5.83 2.56 -37.82
CA PRO A 285 5.09 3.38 -38.76
C PRO A 285 6.01 4.19 -39.70
N ILE A 286 7.16 4.69 -39.21
CA ILE A 286 8.11 5.45 -40.02
C ILE A 286 8.70 4.55 -41.12
N THR A 287 9.23 3.38 -40.77
CA THR A 287 9.84 2.46 -41.76
C THR A 287 8.83 2.00 -42.80
N ARG A 288 7.57 1.79 -42.44
CA ARG A 288 6.50 1.47 -43.38
C ARG A 288 6.10 2.66 -44.25
N GLY A 289 5.98 3.85 -43.67
CA GLY A 289 5.57 5.06 -44.36
C GLY A 289 6.59 5.56 -45.38
N VAL A 290 7.89 5.45 -45.06
CA VAL A 290 8.95 5.87 -46.00
C VAL A 290 9.25 4.85 -47.11
N ARG A 291 8.73 3.63 -47.07
CA ARG A 291 8.90 2.64 -48.14
C ARG A 291 7.97 2.83 -49.33
N ILE A 292 7.03 3.77 -49.25
CA ILE A 292 6.12 4.08 -50.37
C ILE A 292 6.89 4.53 -51.61
N THR A 293 6.48 4.09 -52.79
CA THR A 293 7.11 4.48 -54.03
C THR A 293 6.67 5.88 -54.47
N VAL A 294 7.51 6.57 -55.28
CA VAL A 294 7.19 7.89 -55.86
C VAL A 294 5.88 7.84 -56.61
N ARG A 295 5.69 6.78 -57.42
CA ARG A 295 4.47 6.55 -58.20
C ARG A 295 3.23 6.46 -57.30
N GLU A 296 3.29 5.66 -56.23
CA GLU A 296 2.17 5.51 -55.27
C GLU A 296 1.90 6.82 -54.55
N ALA A 297 2.93 7.55 -54.13
CA ALA A 297 2.82 8.81 -53.41
C ALA A 297 2.18 9.93 -54.27
N LEU A 298 2.49 10.00 -55.54
CA LEU A 298 1.96 11.01 -56.48
C LEU A 298 0.63 10.58 -57.11
N ALA A 299 0.40 9.27 -57.31
CA ALA A 299 -0.84 8.73 -57.88
C ALA A 299 -1.98 8.57 -56.88
N SER A 300 -1.77 8.92 -55.61
CA SER A 300 -2.76 8.71 -54.53
C SER A 300 -3.97 9.66 -54.67
N THR A 301 -4.82 9.41 -55.62
CA THR A 301 -6.17 9.96 -55.76
C THR A 301 -7.17 9.20 -54.82
N GLY A 302 -6.84 9.04 -53.57
CA GLY A 302 -7.80 8.72 -52.54
C GLY A 302 -8.52 7.36 -52.51
N ILE A 303 -8.36 6.51 -53.51
CA ILE A 303 -9.06 5.22 -53.62
C ILE A 303 -8.05 4.09 -53.48
N SER A 304 -7.96 3.46 -52.32
CA SER A 304 -7.22 2.21 -52.15
C SER A 304 -8.09 1.03 -52.58
N ASP A 305 -7.68 0.27 -53.57
CA ASP A 305 -8.35 -0.93 -54.14
C ASP A 305 -8.46 -2.12 -53.18
N ARG A 306 -8.01 -1.97 -51.94
CA ARG A 306 -7.98 -3.07 -50.96
C ARG A 306 -9.23 -3.18 -50.09
N PHE A 307 -10.28 -2.40 -50.33
CA PHE A 307 -11.53 -2.47 -49.56
C PHE A 307 -12.49 -3.50 -50.22
N GLY A 308 -13.06 -4.38 -49.39
CA GLY A 308 -14.13 -5.29 -49.81
C GLY A 308 -13.83 -6.79 -49.76
N HIS A 309 -12.59 -7.21 -49.48
CA HIS A 309 -12.19 -8.63 -49.50
C HIS A 309 -12.12 -9.32 -48.13
N GLY A 310 -12.25 -8.58 -47.01
CA GLY A 310 -12.19 -9.12 -45.65
C GLY A 310 -13.51 -9.69 -45.14
N ARG A 311 -13.45 -10.58 -44.10
CA ARG A 311 -14.64 -11.08 -43.42
C ARG A 311 -15.48 -9.95 -42.81
N LEU A 312 -14.82 -8.94 -42.23
CA LEU A 312 -15.48 -7.76 -41.63
C LEU A 312 -16.16 -6.88 -42.69
N ASP A 313 -15.56 -6.76 -43.89
CA ASP A 313 -16.15 -5.98 -44.99
C ASP A 313 -17.42 -6.66 -45.53
N ARG A 314 -17.42 -8.01 -45.53
CA ARG A 314 -18.61 -8.80 -45.91
C ARG A 314 -19.71 -8.59 -44.89
N PHE A 315 -19.40 -8.70 -43.57
CA PHE A 315 -20.35 -8.46 -42.49
C PHE A 315 -20.96 -7.05 -42.54
N LEU A 316 -20.13 -6.02 -42.75
CA LEU A 316 -20.60 -4.63 -42.87
C LEU A 316 -21.44 -4.38 -44.14
N ARG A 317 -21.23 -5.17 -45.22
CA ARG A 317 -22.02 -5.10 -46.42
C ARG A 317 -23.42 -5.70 -46.21
N ASP A 318 -23.53 -6.71 -45.39
CA ASP A 318 -24.78 -7.48 -45.19
C ASP A 318 -25.69 -6.81 -44.12
N ILE A 319 -25.21 -5.75 -43.41
CA ILE A 319 -26.05 -4.96 -42.51
C ILE A 319 -27.10 -4.20 -43.29
N ARG A 320 -28.40 -4.59 -43.11
CA ARG A 320 -29.57 -3.95 -43.68
C ARG A 320 -30.33 -3.25 -42.55
N GLY A 321 -30.95 -2.08 -42.85
CA GLY A 321 -31.78 -1.37 -41.89
C GLY A 321 -31.21 -0.08 -41.30
N LEU A 322 -29.96 0.27 -41.63
CA LEU A 322 -29.36 1.55 -41.23
C LEU A 322 -29.55 2.62 -42.35
N PRO A 323 -29.75 3.91 -41.96
CA PRO A 323 -29.77 5.03 -42.90
C PRO A 323 -28.48 5.06 -43.74
N ARG A 324 -28.59 5.40 -45.02
CA ARG A 324 -27.42 5.46 -45.97
C ARG A 324 -26.23 6.28 -45.44
N PRO A 325 -26.41 7.45 -44.80
CA PRO A 325 -25.32 8.23 -44.24
C PRO A 325 -24.56 7.48 -43.13
N THR A 326 -25.30 6.80 -42.22
CA THR A 326 -24.70 6.02 -41.12
C THR A 326 -23.91 4.83 -41.65
N LEU A 327 -24.41 4.16 -42.68
CA LEU A 327 -23.77 3.01 -43.31
C LEU A 327 -22.50 3.45 -44.04
N LEU A 328 -22.49 4.62 -44.69
CA LEU A 328 -21.30 5.21 -45.29
C LEU A 328 -20.27 5.61 -44.25
N SER A 329 -20.69 6.24 -43.15
CA SER A 329 -19.81 6.58 -42.01
C SER A 329 -19.17 5.34 -41.42
N LEU A 330 -19.97 4.32 -41.14
CA LEU A 330 -19.50 3.05 -40.62
C LEU A 330 -18.48 2.39 -41.53
N ARG A 331 -18.78 2.27 -42.83
CA ARG A 331 -17.87 1.73 -43.82
C ARG A 331 -16.58 2.54 -43.94
N ASN A 332 -16.66 3.87 -43.86
CA ASN A 332 -15.50 4.74 -43.88
C ASN A 332 -14.59 4.57 -42.66
N THR A 333 -15.18 4.39 -41.45
CA THR A 333 -14.45 4.11 -40.21
C THR A 333 -13.65 2.83 -40.30
N PHE A 334 -14.24 1.76 -40.87
CA PHE A 334 -13.56 0.46 -41.01
C PHE A 334 -12.62 0.36 -42.22
N ARG A 335 -12.54 1.40 -43.05
CA ARG A 335 -11.64 1.45 -44.19
C ARG A 335 -10.15 1.42 -43.76
N ARG A 336 -9.80 1.97 -42.60
CA ARG A 336 -8.44 1.97 -42.03
C ARG A 336 -8.34 1.07 -40.83
N LYS A 337 -8.53 -0.26 -41.01
CA LYS A 337 -8.62 -1.27 -39.96
C LYS A 337 -7.48 -1.23 -38.96
N GLY A 338 -6.23 -1.03 -39.40
CA GLY A 338 -5.08 -0.95 -38.51
C GLY A 338 -5.14 0.25 -37.56
N ARG A 339 -5.53 1.42 -38.07
CA ARG A 339 -5.67 2.62 -37.23
C ARG A 339 -6.84 2.49 -36.26
N LEU A 340 -7.98 1.96 -36.72
CA LEU A 340 -9.14 1.70 -35.88
C LEU A 340 -8.78 0.72 -34.78
N GLY A 341 -8.08 -0.38 -35.10
CA GLY A 341 -7.63 -1.37 -34.11
C GLY A 341 -6.72 -0.77 -33.03
N LEU A 342 -5.76 0.07 -33.43
CA LEU A 342 -4.88 0.77 -32.48
C LEU A 342 -5.64 1.74 -31.59
N THR A 343 -6.61 2.48 -32.15
CA THR A 343 -7.44 3.41 -31.37
C THR A 343 -8.32 2.66 -30.38
N LEU A 344 -8.95 1.56 -30.81
CA LEU A 344 -9.77 0.71 -29.93
C LEU A 344 -8.93 0.04 -28.84
N ALA A 345 -7.72 -0.41 -29.18
CA ALA A 345 -6.80 -0.98 -28.20
C ALA A 345 -6.38 0.07 -27.15
N ALA A 346 -6.04 1.30 -27.60
CA ALA A 346 -5.68 2.39 -26.69
C ALA A 346 -6.85 2.77 -25.75
N LEU A 347 -8.06 2.92 -26.31
CA LEU A 347 -9.27 3.20 -25.54
C LEU A 347 -9.64 2.05 -24.58
N GLY A 348 -9.56 0.80 -25.07
CA GLY A 348 -9.83 -0.39 -24.28
C GLY A 348 -8.85 -0.53 -23.12
N LEU A 349 -7.54 -0.34 -23.37
CA LEU A 349 -6.53 -0.36 -22.30
C LEU A 349 -6.69 0.80 -21.31
N GLY A 350 -6.99 2.02 -21.80
CA GLY A 350 -7.29 3.15 -20.92
C GLY A 350 -8.51 2.88 -20.03
N GLY A 351 -9.57 2.32 -20.60
CA GLY A 351 -10.74 1.87 -19.85
C GLY A 351 -10.43 0.75 -18.87
N ALA A 352 -9.58 -0.20 -19.26
CA ALA A 352 -9.13 -1.28 -18.39
C ALA A 352 -8.34 -0.75 -17.18
N ILE A 353 -7.42 0.21 -17.37
CA ILE A 353 -6.69 0.87 -16.29
C ILE A 353 -7.66 1.55 -15.33
N PHE A 354 -8.61 2.33 -15.87
CA PHE A 354 -9.62 3.00 -15.06
C PHE A 354 -10.45 2.01 -14.22
N MET A 355 -10.97 0.96 -14.86
CA MET A 355 -11.74 -0.08 -14.16
C MET A 355 -10.90 -0.85 -13.14
N SER A 356 -9.61 -1.07 -13.40
CA SER A 356 -8.71 -1.77 -12.45
C SER A 356 -8.60 -1.02 -11.12
N VAL A 357 -8.56 0.30 -11.12
CA VAL A 357 -8.50 1.10 -9.89
C VAL A 357 -9.75 0.86 -9.02
N PHE A 358 -10.93 0.86 -9.63
CA PHE A 358 -12.19 0.59 -8.91
C PHE A 358 -12.31 -0.87 -8.48
N ALA A 359 -11.83 -1.81 -9.30
CA ALA A 359 -11.82 -3.23 -8.96
C ALA A 359 -10.89 -3.50 -7.75
N VAL A 360 -9.68 -2.92 -7.74
CA VAL A 360 -8.77 -3.02 -6.59
C VAL A 360 -9.40 -2.43 -5.34
N ARG A 361 -10.01 -1.23 -5.44
CA ARG A 361 -10.72 -0.63 -4.30
C ARG A 361 -11.84 -1.53 -3.78
N ALA A 362 -12.69 -2.04 -4.67
CA ALA A 362 -13.80 -2.91 -4.29
C ALA A 362 -13.29 -4.22 -3.64
N SER A 363 -12.23 -4.81 -4.20
CA SER A 363 -11.61 -6.01 -3.65
C SER A 363 -11.00 -5.77 -2.27
N LEU A 364 -10.35 -4.62 -2.05
CA LEU A 364 -9.78 -4.27 -0.74
C LEU A 364 -10.90 -4.07 0.30
N VAL A 365 -11.96 -3.34 -0.04
CA VAL A 365 -13.11 -3.16 0.87
C VAL A 365 -13.75 -4.51 1.20
N GLN A 366 -13.98 -5.35 0.19
CA GLN A 366 -14.53 -6.68 0.40
C GLN A 366 -13.62 -7.55 1.28
N THR A 367 -12.30 -7.49 1.07
CA THR A 367 -11.33 -8.23 1.91
C THR A 367 -11.35 -7.75 3.36
N LEU A 368 -11.51 -6.44 3.59
CA LEU A 368 -11.67 -5.89 4.93
C LEU A 368 -12.98 -6.35 5.57
N ASP A 369 -14.09 -6.27 4.83
CA ASP A 369 -15.39 -6.75 5.32
C ASP A 369 -15.35 -8.24 5.64
N ASP A 370 -14.75 -9.06 4.79
CA ASP A 370 -14.57 -10.50 5.01
C ASP A 370 -13.66 -10.78 6.22
N SER A 371 -12.61 -9.95 6.42
CA SER A 371 -11.71 -10.06 7.57
C SER A 371 -12.41 -9.69 8.87
N LEU A 372 -13.26 -8.66 8.85
CA LEU A 372 -14.10 -8.31 10.01
C LEU A 372 -15.17 -9.37 10.28
N ALA A 373 -15.75 -9.95 9.26
CA ALA A 373 -16.72 -11.05 9.39
C ALA A 373 -16.09 -12.35 9.92
N TYR A 374 -14.77 -12.50 9.80
CA TYR A 374 -14.04 -13.63 10.38
C TYR A 374 -14.16 -13.66 11.90
N PHE A 375 -14.09 -12.49 12.56
CA PHE A 375 -14.28 -12.33 14.00
C PHE A 375 -15.70 -11.82 14.27
N SER A 376 -16.58 -12.74 14.68
CA SER A 376 -18.00 -12.45 14.93
C SER A 376 -18.23 -12.16 16.42
N TYR A 377 -17.51 -11.20 17.00
CA TYR A 377 -17.72 -10.70 18.36
C TYR A 377 -17.63 -9.18 18.41
N ASP A 378 -18.35 -8.57 19.33
CA ASP A 378 -18.42 -7.11 19.49
C ASP A 378 -17.48 -6.61 20.58
N VAL A 379 -17.19 -7.43 21.60
CA VAL A 379 -16.38 -7.05 22.76
C VAL A 379 -15.38 -8.16 23.07
N GLN A 380 -14.13 -7.80 23.26
CA GLN A 380 -13.07 -8.66 23.80
C GLN A 380 -12.68 -8.13 25.19
N VAL A 381 -12.67 -9.02 26.18
CA VAL A 381 -12.26 -8.72 27.54
C VAL A 381 -10.97 -9.48 27.86
N GLU A 382 -9.89 -8.75 28.11
CA GLU A 382 -8.64 -9.33 28.57
C GLU A 382 -8.64 -9.48 30.09
N LEU A 383 -8.24 -10.67 30.54
CA LEU A 383 -8.25 -11.00 31.96
C LEU A 383 -6.84 -10.84 32.58
N ALA A 384 -6.74 -10.20 33.71
CA ALA A 384 -5.47 -10.07 34.46
C ALA A 384 -4.92 -11.43 34.93
N SER A 385 -5.80 -12.44 35.10
CA SER A 385 -5.43 -13.81 35.46
C SER A 385 -6.37 -14.81 34.80
N THR A 386 -5.92 -16.05 34.65
CA THR A 386 -6.76 -17.12 34.11
C THR A 386 -7.90 -17.47 35.04
N ALA A 387 -9.08 -17.65 34.50
CA ALA A 387 -10.27 -18.08 35.22
C ALA A 387 -10.88 -19.35 34.60
N ARG A 388 -11.75 -20.03 35.30
CA ARG A 388 -12.45 -21.20 34.80
C ARG A 388 -13.45 -20.78 33.73
N THR A 389 -13.48 -21.53 32.64
CA THR A 389 -14.37 -21.30 31.48
C THR A 389 -15.85 -21.13 31.90
N SER A 390 -16.35 -22.01 32.77
CA SER A 390 -17.74 -21.97 33.20
C SER A 390 -18.09 -20.65 33.94
N VAL A 391 -17.18 -20.18 34.79
CA VAL A 391 -17.40 -18.93 35.55
C VAL A 391 -17.47 -17.74 34.57
N LEU A 392 -16.54 -17.67 33.64
CA LEU A 392 -16.51 -16.58 32.66
C LEU A 392 -17.78 -16.52 31.80
N THR A 393 -18.24 -17.68 31.31
CA THR A 393 -19.41 -17.75 30.46
C THR A 393 -20.69 -17.46 31.22
N GLU A 394 -20.85 -18.05 32.42
CA GLU A 394 -22.04 -17.88 33.26
C GLU A 394 -22.20 -16.43 33.72
N GLU A 395 -21.15 -15.80 34.24
CA GLU A 395 -21.19 -14.41 34.70
C GLU A 395 -21.45 -13.42 33.53
N ALA A 396 -20.80 -13.63 32.37
CA ALA A 396 -21.02 -12.78 31.24
C ALA A 396 -22.47 -12.88 30.70
N LEU A 397 -23.05 -14.07 30.63
CA LEU A 397 -24.42 -14.29 30.14
C LEU A 397 -25.50 -13.73 31.06
N GLN A 398 -25.17 -13.43 32.35
CA GLN A 398 -26.08 -12.75 33.29
C GLN A 398 -26.24 -11.25 32.96
N VAL A 399 -25.32 -10.66 32.15
CA VAL A 399 -25.39 -9.25 31.84
C VAL A 399 -26.45 -9.02 30.74
N PRO A 400 -27.46 -8.15 30.97
CA PRO A 400 -28.48 -7.86 29.99
C PRO A 400 -27.85 -7.31 28.70
N GLY A 401 -28.20 -7.93 27.57
CA GLY A 401 -27.68 -7.55 26.25
C GLY A 401 -26.53 -8.43 25.74
N VAL A 402 -26.04 -9.37 26.55
CA VAL A 402 -25.05 -10.36 26.11
C VAL A 402 -25.82 -11.56 25.52
N GLU A 403 -25.60 -11.83 24.23
CA GLU A 403 -26.21 -12.95 23.52
C GLU A 403 -25.35 -14.23 23.61
N ALA A 404 -24.03 -14.07 23.56
CA ALA A 404 -23.08 -15.17 23.63
C ALA A 404 -21.77 -14.70 24.31
N ALA A 405 -21.12 -15.62 25.02
CA ALA A 405 -19.83 -15.41 25.64
C ALA A 405 -18.96 -16.65 25.45
N GLU A 406 -17.82 -16.49 24.80
CA GLU A 406 -16.89 -17.57 24.48
C GLU A 406 -15.51 -17.27 25.07
N PRO A 407 -15.01 -18.13 25.98
CA PRO A 407 -13.68 -17.96 26.55
C PRO A 407 -12.62 -18.47 25.57
N TRP A 408 -11.60 -17.65 25.34
CA TRP A 408 -10.48 -17.98 24.49
C TRP A 408 -9.21 -18.17 25.31
N ARG A 409 -8.34 -19.03 24.84
CA ARG A 409 -6.98 -19.15 25.34
C ARG A 409 -6.00 -18.72 24.27
N PHE A 410 -5.12 -17.82 24.62
CA PHE A 410 -4.04 -17.39 23.76
C PHE A 410 -2.73 -17.97 24.26
N ALA A 411 -1.92 -18.50 23.35
CA ALA A 411 -0.57 -18.99 23.62
C ALA A 411 0.35 -18.70 22.46
N SER A 412 1.56 -18.25 22.76
CA SER A 412 2.64 -18.23 21.76
C SER A 412 3.35 -19.61 21.81
N THR A 413 3.55 -20.22 20.68
CA THR A 413 4.24 -21.50 20.55
C THR A 413 5.14 -21.50 19.31
N GLU A 414 5.98 -22.51 19.18
CA GLU A 414 6.87 -22.67 18.04
C GLU A 414 6.52 -23.95 17.27
N VAL A 415 6.37 -23.83 15.96
CA VAL A 415 6.24 -24.99 15.07
C VAL A 415 7.66 -25.42 14.66
N VAL A 416 8.10 -26.57 15.17
CA VAL A 416 9.39 -27.17 14.81
C VAL A 416 9.16 -28.16 13.67
N HIS A 417 9.80 -27.94 12.53
CA HIS A 417 9.75 -28.86 11.41
C HIS A 417 10.95 -29.81 11.49
N GLY A 418 10.68 -31.08 11.74
CA GLY A 418 11.56 -32.28 11.67
C GLY A 418 13.06 -32.10 11.97
N ASP A 419 13.81 -31.62 11.00
CA ASP A 419 15.26 -31.47 11.09
C ASP A 419 15.74 -30.01 11.24
N ALA A 420 14.81 -29.05 11.36
CA ALA A 420 15.15 -27.64 11.49
C ALA A 420 15.48 -27.34 12.95
N ALA A 421 16.69 -26.81 13.19
CA ALA A 421 17.09 -26.30 14.50
C ALA A 421 16.31 -25.07 14.97
N GLU A 422 15.45 -24.53 14.12
CA GLU A 422 14.71 -23.30 14.33
C GLU A 422 13.22 -23.55 14.13
N GLY A 423 12.42 -23.29 15.19
CA GLY A 423 10.97 -23.27 15.11
C GLY A 423 10.43 -21.93 14.57
N GLN A 424 9.34 -21.98 13.85
CA GLN A 424 8.60 -20.76 13.50
C GLN A 424 7.66 -20.41 14.64
N SER A 425 7.83 -19.22 15.24
CA SER A 425 6.90 -18.70 16.24
C SER A 425 5.51 -18.52 15.61
N VAL A 426 4.51 -19.14 16.22
CA VAL A 426 3.10 -19.03 15.85
C VAL A 426 2.25 -18.70 17.06
N PHE A 427 1.14 -18.03 16.83
CA PHE A 427 0.13 -17.80 17.84
C PHE A 427 -0.91 -18.92 17.75
N ALA A 428 -1.12 -19.60 18.87
CA ALA A 428 -2.14 -20.62 19.00
C ALA A 428 -3.34 -20.05 19.77
N PHE A 429 -4.52 -20.18 19.16
CA PHE A 429 -5.79 -19.81 19.79
C PHE A 429 -6.53 -21.07 20.20
N GLY A 430 -6.74 -21.25 21.48
CA GLY A 430 -7.61 -22.29 22.02
C GLY A 430 -9.04 -21.77 22.11
N LEU A 431 -9.93 -22.37 21.32
CA LEU A 431 -11.33 -22.02 21.22
C LEU A 431 -12.20 -23.13 21.80
N PRO A 432 -13.36 -22.82 22.40
CA PRO A 432 -14.32 -23.85 22.76
C PRO A 432 -14.83 -24.53 21.48
N PHE A 433 -15.10 -25.83 21.59
CA PHE A 433 -15.69 -26.56 20.47
C PHE A 433 -17.03 -25.95 20.06
N GLY A 434 -17.23 -25.78 18.74
CA GLY A 434 -18.43 -25.12 18.20
C GLY A 434 -18.48 -23.63 18.38
N ALA A 435 -17.33 -22.99 18.65
CA ALA A 435 -17.21 -21.53 18.72
C ALA A 435 -17.87 -20.86 17.53
N LYS A 436 -18.71 -19.86 17.80
CA LYS A 436 -19.41 -19.05 16.78
C LYS A 436 -18.73 -17.71 16.55
N SER A 437 -17.84 -17.33 17.45
CA SER A 437 -17.08 -16.08 17.39
C SER A 437 -16.02 -16.03 16.28
N VAL A 438 -15.72 -17.19 15.66
CA VAL A 438 -14.81 -17.29 14.51
C VAL A 438 -15.49 -18.09 13.39
N LYS A 439 -15.44 -17.54 12.18
CA LYS A 439 -15.96 -18.19 10.95
C LYS A 439 -14.81 -18.37 9.95
N PRO A 440 -13.99 -19.43 10.11
CA PRO A 440 -12.84 -19.62 9.24
C PRO A 440 -13.28 -20.00 7.83
N THR A 441 -12.66 -19.37 6.83
CA THR A 441 -12.78 -19.80 5.43
C THR A 441 -11.69 -20.82 5.13
N MET A 442 -12.09 -22.09 5.02
CA MET A 442 -11.14 -23.18 4.73
C MET A 442 -10.73 -23.15 3.26
N GLN A 443 -9.44 -23.04 3.01
CA GLN A 443 -8.87 -23.17 1.65
C GLN A 443 -8.56 -24.62 1.32
N GLU A 444 -8.04 -25.38 2.31
CA GLU A 444 -7.74 -26.79 2.21
C GLU A 444 -7.98 -27.46 3.57
N GLY A 445 -8.27 -28.76 3.57
CA GLY A 445 -8.53 -29.52 4.77
C GLY A 445 -9.92 -29.31 5.37
N ARG A 446 -10.06 -29.42 6.68
CA ARG A 446 -11.29 -29.26 7.43
C ARG A 446 -11.09 -28.50 8.74
N TRP A 447 -12.14 -27.92 9.27
CA TRP A 447 -12.13 -27.32 10.61
C TRP A 447 -12.13 -28.41 11.71
N LEU A 448 -11.81 -27.96 12.94
CA LEU A 448 -11.74 -28.81 14.13
C LEU A 448 -13.06 -29.57 14.38
N LEU A 449 -12.98 -30.84 14.70
CA LEU A 449 -14.10 -31.68 15.10
C LEU A 449 -14.01 -32.05 16.59
N PRO A 450 -15.14 -32.43 17.23
CA PRO A 450 -15.18 -32.78 18.65
C PRO A 450 -14.22 -33.90 19.06
N ASP A 451 -13.99 -34.82 18.12
CA ASP A 451 -13.20 -36.04 18.36
C ASP A 451 -11.73 -35.88 17.93
N ASP A 452 -11.31 -34.69 17.52
CA ASP A 452 -9.91 -34.39 17.27
C ASP A 452 -9.20 -34.35 18.66
N GLY A 453 -8.46 -35.38 18.98
CA GLY A 453 -7.69 -35.46 20.22
C GLY A 453 -6.58 -34.41 20.28
N ASN A 454 -6.11 -34.19 21.52
CA ASN A 454 -4.96 -33.30 21.79
C ASN A 454 -3.66 -33.81 21.12
#